data_7ca86628ba98a8e49fdec9d8413e9401
#
_entry.id   7ca86628ba98a8e49fdec9d8413e9401
#
_cell.length_a   1.000
_cell.length_b   1.000
_cell.length_c   1.000
_cell.angle_alpha   90.00
_cell.angle_beta   90.00
_cell.angle_gamma   90.00
#
_symmetry.space_group_name_H-M   'P 1'
#
loop_
_entity.id
_entity.type
_entity.pdbx_description
1 polymer ?
#
loop_
_entity_poly.entity_id
_entity_poly.type
_entity_poly.pdbx_seq_one_letter_code
_entity_poly.pdbx_strand_id
1 'polypeptide(L)'
;MAYDYENFKKDVNALTNINLSLYKERQMKRRIESLMVRKGYNNFEDYFHAMKKDEELLQGFVGYLTINVSEFYRNPTQWEVFENTMIPLLKKQYGSRLNIWSAACSTGDEPYTITMLLAKYFPLDHIKVIATDIDDVVLGIAKEGFYSKRSLDRLPKELLDKHFEKKGNGYQIKDDIKACVDFRKHNLLEDTYPTGIHMIICRNVVIYFTDEAKDEVYRKFNRSLEKNGILFIGSTEQIIHAKELGYEATDSFFYQKV
;
A
#
# COMPACT_ATOMS: atom_id res chain seq x y z
N MET A 1 36.46 11.15 -7.26
CA MET A 1 35.86 10.94 -5.92
C MET A 1 35.45 9.48 -5.84
N ALA A 2 35.61 8.85 -4.68
CA ALA A 2 35.15 7.46 -4.52
C ALA A 2 33.62 7.44 -4.61
N TYR A 3 33.05 6.39 -5.24
CA TYR A 3 31.59 6.18 -5.32
C TYR A 3 31.07 5.79 -3.94
N ASP A 4 30.25 6.64 -3.36
CA ASP A 4 29.71 6.50 -2.01
C ASP A 4 28.19 6.25 -2.01
N TYR A 5 27.58 6.18 -0.82
CA TYR A 5 26.14 5.99 -0.69
C TYR A 5 25.32 7.14 -1.26
N GLU A 6 25.85 8.37 -1.26
CA GLU A 6 25.18 9.54 -1.84
C GLU A 6 25.10 9.45 -3.38
N ASN A 7 26.16 8.96 -4.02
CA ASN A 7 26.15 8.68 -5.46
C ASN A 7 25.17 7.55 -5.76
N PHE A 8 25.19 6.47 -4.96
CA PHE A 8 24.26 5.35 -5.10
C PHE A 8 22.79 5.80 -5.01
N LYS A 9 22.42 6.67 -4.04
CA LYS A 9 21.06 7.20 -3.92
C LYS A 9 20.61 7.95 -5.19
N LYS A 10 21.48 8.79 -5.73
CA LYS A 10 21.19 9.55 -6.97
C LYS A 10 20.97 8.61 -8.16
N ASP A 11 21.85 7.64 -8.31
CA ASP A 11 21.81 6.71 -9.42
C ASP A 11 20.61 5.76 -9.33
N VAL A 12 20.26 5.28 -8.14
CA VAL A 12 19.04 4.50 -7.89
C VAL A 12 17.79 5.33 -8.23
N ASN A 13 17.75 6.60 -7.81
CA ASN A 13 16.62 7.47 -8.15
C ASN A 13 16.46 7.64 -9.66
N ALA A 14 17.56 7.87 -10.37
CA ALA A 14 17.54 8.01 -11.83
C ALA A 14 17.09 6.73 -12.55
N LEU A 15 17.41 5.55 -12.00
CA LEU A 15 17.07 4.26 -12.58
C LEU A 15 15.64 3.79 -12.27
N THR A 16 15.16 4.05 -11.05
CA THR A 16 13.92 3.43 -10.50
C THR A 16 12.83 4.43 -10.16
N ASN A 17 13.10 5.73 -10.17
CA ASN A 17 12.25 6.78 -9.62
C ASN A 17 11.97 6.59 -8.10
N ILE A 18 12.88 5.92 -7.37
CA ILE A 18 12.81 5.78 -5.91
C ILE A 18 13.85 6.68 -5.26
N ASN A 19 13.40 7.76 -4.65
CA ASN A 19 14.26 8.71 -3.96
C ASN A 19 14.58 8.24 -2.54
N LEU A 20 15.73 7.55 -2.38
CA LEU A 20 16.17 7.01 -1.10
C LEU A 20 16.43 8.07 -0.02
N SER A 21 16.58 9.35 -0.38
CA SER A 21 16.78 10.44 0.58
C SER A 21 15.50 10.78 1.37
N LEU A 22 14.33 10.31 0.92
CA LEU A 22 13.04 10.47 1.60
C LEU A 22 12.74 9.32 2.59
N TYR A 23 13.66 8.36 2.71
CA TYR A 23 13.57 7.25 3.66
C TYR A 23 14.50 7.47 4.85
N LYS A 24 14.18 6.85 6.00
CA LYS A 24 15.05 6.84 7.20
C LYS A 24 16.42 6.24 6.85
N GLU A 25 17.41 7.09 6.67
CA GLU A 25 18.69 6.75 6.05
C GLU A 25 19.39 5.58 6.73
N ARG A 26 19.57 5.64 8.06
CA ARG A 26 20.27 4.58 8.81
C ARG A 26 19.64 3.20 8.60
N GLN A 27 18.31 3.15 8.58
CA GLN A 27 17.56 1.90 8.40
C GLN A 27 17.66 1.39 6.96
N MET A 28 17.46 2.29 6.00
CA MET A 28 17.46 1.95 4.59
C MET A 28 18.87 1.54 4.11
N LYS A 29 19.90 2.30 4.46
CA LYS A 29 21.30 1.99 4.14
C LYS A 29 21.70 0.62 4.64
N ARG A 30 21.45 0.32 5.93
CA ARG A 30 21.74 -1.01 6.52
C ARG A 30 21.03 -2.15 5.78
N ARG A 31 19.78 -1.94 5.35
CA ARG A 31 19.04 -2.94 4.58
C ARG A 31 19.67 -3.18 3.22
N ILE A 32 20.01 -2.10 2.51
CA ILE A 32 20.66 -2.19 1.18
C ILE A 32 22.01 -2.87 1.29
N GLU A 33 22.85 -2.51 2.26
CA GLU A 33 24.14 -3.15 2.51
C GLU A 33 23.97 -4.66 2.76
N SER A 34 22.99 -5.05 3.57
CA SER A 34 22.69 -6.46 3.83
C SER A 34 22.26 -7.22 2.57
N LEU A 35 21.46 -6.59 1.71
CA LEU A 35 21.06 -7.20 0.43
C LEU A 35 22.24 -7.32 -0.53
N MET A 36 23.01 -6.25 -0.67
CA MET A 36 24.21 -6.17 -1.51
C MET A 36 25.18 -7.31 -1.20
N VAL A 37 25.52 -7.49 0.09
CA VAL A 37 26.42 -8.58 0.55
C VAL A 37 25.83 -9.96 0.25
N ARG A 38 24.53 -10.18 0.47
CA ARG A 38 23.86 -11.46 0.13
C ARG A 38 23.87 -11.77 -1.36
N LYS A 39 23.92 -10.74 -2.21
CA LYS A 39 24.03 -10.88 -3.66
C LYS A 39 25.49 -10.98 -4.14
N GLY A 40 26.46 -10.99 -3.22
CA GLY A 40 27.90 -11.19 -3.52
C GLY A 40 28.66 -9.93 -3.90
N TYR A 41 28.10 -8.73 -3.63
CA TYR A 41 28.75 -7.45 -3.91
C TYR A 41 29.30 -6.82 -2.64
N ASN A 42 30.46 -6.16 -2.75
CA ASN A 42 31.18 -5.57 -1.60
C ASN A 42 31.17 -4.03 -1.60
N ASN A 43 30.67 -3.40 -2.66
CA ASN A 43 30.55 -1.95 -2.77
C ASN A 43 29.32 -1.55 -3.59
N PHE A 44 28.86 -0.34 -3.41
CA PHE A 44 27.65 0.20 -4.05
C PHE A 44 27.80 0.37 -5.57
N GLU A 45 29.00 0.69 -6.05
CA GLU A 45 29.27 0.93 -7.47
C GLU A 45 29.08 -0.33 -8.30
N ASP A 46 29.73 -1.42 -7.91
CA ASP A 46 29.61 -2.71 -8.60
C ASP A 46 28.19 -3.25 -8.53
N TYR A 47 27.53 -3.09 -7.37
CA TYR A 47 26.15 -3.52 -7.20
C TYR A 47 25.19 -2.73 -8.10
N PHE A 48 25.35 -1.41 -8.18
CA PHE A 48 24.54 -0.58 -9.07
C PHE A 48 24.77 -0.93 -10.56
N HIS A 49 26.03 -1.09 -10.97
CA HIS A 49 26.33 -1.48 -12.33
C HIS A 49 25.80 -2.87 -12.73
N ALA A 50 25.72 -3.79 -11.77
CA ALA A 50 25.09 -5.08 -11.99
C ALA A 50 23.57 -4.94 -12.17
N MET A 51 22.89 -4.18 -11.29
CA MET A 51 21.44 -3.92 -11.41
C MET A 51 21.04 -3.28 -12.75
N LYS A 52 21.88 -2.41 -13.32
CA LYS A 52 21.64 -1.83 -14.65
C LYS A 52 21.65 -2.86 -15.80
N LYS A 53 22.31 -3.98 -15.62
CA LYS A 53 22.50 -5.01 -16.65
C LYS A 53 21.60 -6.23 -16.44
N ASP A 54 21.05 -6.38 -15.24
CA ASP A 54 20.27 -7.54 -14.80
C ASP A 54 18.93 -7.07 -14.23
N GLU A 55 17.88 -7.23 -15.04
CA GLU A 55 16.50 -6.84 -14.66
C GLU A 55 15.99 -7.63 -13.46
N GLU A 56 16.34 -8.91 -13.33
CA GLU A 56 15.92 -9.73 -12.19
C GLU A 56 16.58 -9.24 -10.90
N LEU A 57 17.85 -8.85 -10.96
CA LEU A 57 18.55 -8.25 -9.82
C LEU A 57 17.94 -6.90 -9.43
N LEU A 58 17.57 -6.07 -10.41
CA LEU A 58 16.92 -4.79 -10.18
C LEU A 58 15.52 -4.95 -9.55
N GLN A 59 14.69 -5.83 -10.09
CA GLN A 59 13.37 -6.14 -9.52
C GLN A 59 13.49 -6.71 -8.11
N GLY A 60 14.45 -7.61 -7.87
CA GLY A 60 14.74 -8.12 -6.53
C GLY A 60 15.21 -7.04 -5.54
N PHE A 61 15.92 -6.01 -6.02
CA PHE A 61 16.29 -4.84 -5.22
C PHE A 61 15.07 -3.99 -4.88
N VAL A 62 14.23 -3.65 -5.85
CA VAL A 62 12.99 -2.87 -5.63
C VAL A 62 12.08 -3.61 -4.65
N GLY A 63 11.80 -4.88 -4.88
CA GLY A 63 10.95 -5.69 -3.99
C GLY A 63 11.52 -5.83 -2.56
N TYR A 64 12.83 -5.75 -2.40
CA TYR A 64 13.45 -5.73 -1.07
C TYR A 64 13.31 -4.37 -0.37
N LEU A 65 13.36 -3.26 -1.11
CA LEU A 65 13.15 -1.93 -0.56
C LEU A 65 11.72 -1.74 -0.06
N THR A 66 10.74 -2.21 -0.82
CA THR A 66 9.30 -1.98 -0.60
C THR A 66 8.71 -2.82 0.54
N ILE A 67 9.44 -3.83 1.05
CA ILE A 67 9.03 -4.65 2.22
C ILE A 67 7.59 -5.17 2.08
N ASN A 68 7.34 -5.91 1.03
CA ASN A 68 6.03 -6.38 0.59
C ASN A 68 5.40 -7.45 1.51
N VAL A 69 5.24 -7.14 2.82
CA VAL A 69 4.56 -8.01 3.77
C VAL A 69 3.09 -7.64 3.84
N SER A 70 2.26 -8.42 3.18
CA SER A 70 0.81 -8.26 3.14
C SER A 70 0.10 -9.54 3.58
N GLU A 71 -1.09 -9.42 4.13
CA GLU A 71 -1.96 -10.53 4.49
C GLU A 71 -3.42 -10.06 4.47
N PHE A 72 -4.31 -10.95 4.08
CA PHE A 72 -5.74 -10.69 4.15
C PHE A 72 -6.20 -10.45 5.60
N TYR A 73 -7.09 -9.49 5.77
CA TYR A 73 -7.71 -9.18 7.07
C TYR A 73 -6.69 -8.86 8.19
N ARG A 74 -5.55 -8.27 7.83
CA ARG A 74 -4.47 -7.88 8.75
C ARG A 74 -4.99 -6.95 9.84
N ASN A 75 -4.77 -7.30 11.13
CA ASN A 75 -5.33 -6.62 12.29
C ASN A 75 -6.87 -6.65 12.32
N PRO A 76 -7.51 -7.79 12.61
CA PRO A 76 -8.96 -8.01 12.49
C PRO A 76 -9.82 -6.94 13.17
N THR A 77 -9.47 -6.50 14.36
CA THR A 77 -10.22 -5.47 15.11
C THR A 77 -10.35 -4.14 14.35
N GLN A 78 -9.37 -3.78 13.52
CA GLN A 78 -9.47 -2.58 12.69
C GLN A 78 -10.47 -2.76 11.55
N TRP A 79 -10.58 -3.96 10.99
CA TRP A 79 -11.59 -4.27 9.98
C TRP A 79 -13.00 -4.33 10.57
N GLU A 80 -13.14 -4.71 11.82
CA GLU A 80 -14.42 -4.61 12.55
C GLU A 80 -14.86 -3.15 12.70
N VAL A 81 -13.94 -2.22 13.04
CA VAL A 81 -14.22 -0.77 13.06
C VAL A 81 -14.55 -0.26 11.67
N PHE A 82 -13.79 -0.67 10.65
CA PHE A 82 -14.05 -0.32 9.26
C PHE A 82 -15.47 -0.75 8.85
N GLU A 83 -15.87 -1.99 9.12
CA GLU A 83 -17.16 -2.54 8.76
C GLU A 83 -18.31 -1.89 9.55
N ASN A 84 -18.19 -1.82 10.88
CA ASN A 84 -19.31 -1.44 11.76
C ASN A 84 -19.45 0.08 11.95
N THR A 85 -18.39 0.85 11.72
CA THR A 85 -18.39 2.30 11.96
C THR A 85 -18.15 3.09 10.68
N MET A 86 -17.07 2.77 9.93
CA MET A 86 -16.66 3.61 8.80
C MET A 86 -17.55 3.41 7.57
N ILE A 87 -17.94 2.18 7.23
CA ILE A 87 -18.86 1.92 6.11
C ILE A 87 -20.21 2.63 6.31
N PRO A 88 -20.90 2.53 7.47
CA PRO A 88 -22.12 3.28 7.73
C PRO A 88 -21.93 4.80 7.63
N LEU A 89 -20.83 5.33 8.19
CA LEU A 89 -20.49 6.75 8.11
C LEU A 89 -20.34 7.22 6.67
N LEU A 90 -19.53 6.53 5.88
CA LEU A 90 -19.31 6.84 4.47
C LEU A 90 -20.59 6.74 3.65
N LYS A 91 -21.41 5.71 3.90
CA LYS A 91 -22.71 5.53 3.24
C LYS A 91 -23.66 6.69 3.53
N LYS A 92 -23.73 7.13 4.80
CA LYS A 92 -24.54 8.29 5.21
C LYS A 92 -24.09 9.57 4.52
N GLN A 93 -22.78 9.75 4.33
CA GLN A 93 -22.18 10.98 3.85
C GLN A 93 -22.15 11.08 2.32
N TYR A 94 -21.80 9.99 1.63
CA TYR A 94 -21.56 9.98 0.18
C TYR A 94 -22.53 9.10 -0.61
N GLY A 95 -23.48 8.45 0.08
CA GLY A 95 -24.43 7.54 -0.56
C GLY A 95 -23.82 6.17 -0.88
N SER A 96 -24.27 5.57 -1.97
CA SER A 96 -23.93 4.18 -2.30
C SER A 96 -22.73 4.01 -3.22
N ARG A 97 -22.21 5.06 -3.83
CA ARG A 97 -21.06 5.01 -4.73
C ARG A 97 -19.82 5.58 -4.04
N LEU A 98 -18.94 4.71 -3.62
CA LEU A 98 -17.73 5.07 -2.89
C LEU A 98 -16.50 4.97 -3.79
N ASN A 99 -15.68 6.02 -3.79
CA ASN A 99 -14.35 6.02 -4.35
C ASN A 99 -13.35 5.79 -3.21
N ILE A 100 -12.69 4.66 -3.22
CA ILE A 100 -11.74 4.27 -2.17
C ILE A 100 -10.36 4.05 -2.80
N TRP A 101 -9.32 4.45 -2.10
CA TRP A 101 -7.95 4.26 -2.53
C TRP A 101 -7.16 3.46 -1.48
N SER A 102 -6.70 2.26 -1.86
CA SER A 102 -5.70 1.48 -1.12
C SER A 102 -4.32 1.87 -1.63
N ALA A 103 -3.59 2.63 -0.85
CA ALA A 103 -2.29 3.20 -1.18
C ALA A 103 -1.16 2.33 -0.62
N ALA A 104 -0.27 1.84 -1.49
CA ALA A 104 0.72 0.79 -1.25
C ALA A 104 0.07 -0.56 -0.91
N CYS A 105 -0.66 -1.10 -1.89
CA CYS A 105 -1.53 -2.26 -1.75
C CYS A 105 -0.80 -3.61 -1.77
N SER A 106 0.50 -3.63 -2.07
CA SER A 106 1.32 -4.84 -2.19
C SER A 106 0.64 -5.92 -3.08
N THR A 107 0.54 -7.14 -2.62
CA THR A 107 -0.04 -8.28 -3.35
C THR A 107 -1.57 -8.29 -3.44
N GLY A 108 -2.25 -7.19 -3.08
CA GLY A 108 -3.70 -7.02 -3.27
C GLY A 108 -4.58 -7.53 -2.13
N ASP A 109 -4.00 -8.05 -1.05
CA ASP A 109 -4.72 -8.57 0.12
C ASP A 109 -5.64 -7.50 0.75
N GLU A 110 -5.16 -6.27 0.86
CA GLU A 110 -5.90 -5.15 1.45
C GLU A 110 -7.04 -4.66 0.55
N PRO A 111 -6.84 -4.29 -0.74
CA PRO A 111 -7.94 -3.81 -1.57
C PRO A 111 -9.01 -4.87 -1.80
N TYR A 112 -8.66 -6.15 -1.85
CA TYR A 112 -9.65 -7.22 -1.92
C TYR A 112 -10.41 -7.40 -0.60
N THR A 113 -9.75 -7.24 0.55
CA THR A 113 -10.44 -7.22 1.86
C THR A 113 -11.46 -6.09 1.91
N ILE A 114 -11.08 -4.88 1.49
CA ILE A 114 -11.98 -3.72 1.39
C ILE A 114 -13.19 -4.05 0.51
N THR A 115 -12.93 -4.55 -0.68
CA THR A 115 -13.99 -4.87 -1.67
C THR A 115 -14.97 -5.90 -1.14
N MET A 116 -14.49 -6.99 -0.52
CA MET A 116 -15.33 -8.04 0.06
C MET A 116 -16.20 -7.53 1.21
N LEU A 117 -15.65 -6.64 2.07
CA LEU A 117 -16.42 -6.03 3.15
C LEU A 117 -17.49 -5.07 2.61
N LEU A 118 -17.15 -4.25 1.62
CA LEU A 118 -18.11 -3.35 0.96
C LEU A 118 -19.24 -4.12 0.25
N ALA A 119 -18.93 -5.28 -0.33
CA ALA A 119 -19.92 -6.14 -1.03
C ALA A 119 -21.00 -6.74 -0.11
N LYS A 120 -20.87 -6.57 1.21
CA LYS A 120 -21.97 -6.87 2.17
C LYS A 120 -23.03 -5.77 2.19
N TYR A 121 -22.69 -4.54 1.80
CA TYR A 121 -23.52 -3.34 1.99
C TYR A 121 -23.88 -2.63 0.69
N PHE A 122 -23.16 -2.90 -0.39
CA PHE A 122 -23.31 -2.24 -1.68
C PHE A 122 -23.34 -3.25 -2.84
N PRO A 123 -24.07 -2.98 -3.91
CA PRO A 123 -23.92 -3.69 -5.18
C PRO A 123 -22.50 -3.53 -5.71
N LEU A 124 -21.96 -4.56 -6.37
CA LEU A 124 -20.58 -4.59 -6.85
C LEU A 124 -20.26 -3.47 -7.86
N ASP A 125 -21.21 -3.12 -8.72
CA ASP A 125 -21.12 -2.02 -9.69
C ASP A 125 -21.05 -0.62 -9.06
N HIS A 126 -21.33 -0.50 -7.76
CA HIS A 126 -21.15 0.71 -6.97
C HIS A 126 -19.81 0.78 -6.23
N ILE A 127 -19.04 -0.30 -6.24
CA ILE A 127 -17.75 -0.40 -5.54
C ILE A 127 -16.63 -0.10 -6.54
N LYS A 128 -15.83 0.92 -6.25
CA LYS A 128 -14.63 1.23 -7.01
C LYS A 128 -13.47 1.45 -6.05
N VAL A 129 -12.50 0.54 -6.09
CA VAL A 129 -11.27 0.62 -5.32
C VAL A 129 -10.10 0.88 -6.27
N ILE A 130 -9.44 2.01 -6.11
CA ILE A 130 -8.14 2.27 -6.72
C ILE A 130 -7.10 1.62 -5.81
N ALA A 131 -6.26 0.76 -6.34
CA ALA A 131 -5.20 0.08 -5.60
C ALA A 131 -3.86 0.38 -6.24
N THR A 132 -2.92 0.93 -5.48
CA THR A 132 -1.65 1.37 -6.04
C THR A 132 -0.46 0.83 -5.27
N ASP A 133 0.61 0.53 -5.99
CA ASP A 133 1.91 0.21 -5.42
C ASP A 133 3.02 0.69 -6.35
N ILE A 134 4.24 0.85 -5.86
CA ILE A 134 5.41 1.21 -6.66
C ILE A 134 6.03 -0.02 -7.33
N ASP A 135 5.80 -1.21 -6.81
CA ASP A 135 6.39 -2.47 -7.22
C ASP A 135 5.49 -3.20 -8.23
N ASP A 136 5.95 -3.28 -9.48
CA ASP A 136 5.22 -3.94 -10.56
C ASP A 136 5.06 -5.45 -10.34
N VAL A 137 5.99 -6.10 -9.62
CA VAL A 137 5.93 -7.54 -9.37
C VAL A 137 4.75 -7.86 -8.47
N VAL A 138 4.59 -7.12 -7.36
CA VAL A 138 3.45 -7.35 -6.45
C VAL A 138 2.12 -6.94 -7.08
N LEU A 139 2.10 -5.90 -7.92
CA LEU A 139 0.92 -5.55 -8.71
C LEU A 139 0.53 -6.66 -9.69
N GLY A 140 1.49 -7.36 -10.27
CA GLY A 140 1.26 -8.54 -11.10
C GLY A 140 0.56 -9.65 -10.33
N ILE A 141 1.06 -9.98 -9.12
CA ILE A 141 0.43 -10.96 -8.20
C ILE A 141 -0.99 -10.53 -7.81
N ALA A 142 -1.16 -9.26 -7.47
CA ALA A 142 -2.46 -8.70 -7.12
C ALA A 142 -3.49 -8.83 -8.26
N LYS A 143 -3.08 -8.51 -9.49
CA LYS A 143 -3.93 -8.64 -10.69
C LYS A 143 -4.26 -10.09 -11.03
N GLU A 144 -3.32 -11.02 -10.83
CA GLU A 144 -3.58 -12.46 -10.97
C GLU A 144 -4.64 -12.90 -9.96
N GLY A 145 -4.49 -12.49 -8.69
CA GLY A 145 -5.45 -12.76 -7.63
C GLY A 145 -5.48 -14.22 -7.21
N PHE A 146 -4.35 -14.92 -7.32
CA PHE A 146 -4.16 -16.29 -6.86
C PHE A 146 -3.33 -16.32 -5.58
N TYR A 147 -3.87 -16.95 -4.54
CA TYR A 147 -3.29 -16.93 -3.20
C TYR A 147 -3.10 -18.31 -2.59
N SER A 148 -2.06 -18.46 -1.81
CA SER A 148 -1.84 -19.68 -1.01
C SER A 148 -2.86 -19.74 0.14
N LYS A 149 -3.12 -20.94 0.66
CA LYS A 149 -3.94 -21.11 1.86
C LYS A 149 -3.41 -20.25 3.03
N ARG A 150 -2.10 -20.18 3.19
CA ARG A 150 -1.44 -19.42 4.27
C ARG A 150 -1.74 -17.93 4.21
N SER A 151 -1.81 -17.34 3.02
CA SER A 151 -2.14 -15.91 2.86
C SER A 151 -3.56 -15.59 3.32
N LEU A 152 -4.45 -16.59 3.36
CA LEU A 152 -5.87 -16.49 3.69
C LEU A 152 -6.21 -16.95 5.11
N ASP A 153 -5.22 -17.36 5.91
CA ASP A 153 -5.45 -17.94 7.25
C ASP A 153 -6.22 -17.01 8.21
N ARG A 154 -6.13 -15.69 8.04
CA ARG A 154 -6.85 -14.70 8.85
C ARG A 154 -8.16 -14.22 8.25
N LEU A 155 -8.41 -14.58 6.99
CA LEU A 155 -9.65 -14.17 6.33
C LEU A 155 -10.83 -14.93 6.95
N PRO A 156 -11.92 -14.25 7.36
CA PRO A 156 -13.14 -14.92 7.84
C PRO A 156 -13.63 -15.95 6.82
N LYS A 157 -13.99 -17.14 7.32
CA LYS A 157 -14.41 -18.27 6.48
C LYS A 157 -15.56 -17.90 5.54
N GLU A 158 -16.50 -17.09 6.02
CA GLU A 158 -17.63 -16.60 5.22
C GLU A 158 -17.16 -15.84 3.97
N LEU A 159 -16.14 -14.96 4.12
CA LEU A 159 -15.58 -14.20 2.99
C LEU A 159 -14.80 -15.11 2.04
N LEU A 160 -14.06 -16.08 2.59
CA LEU A 160 -13.34 -17.05 1.79
C LEU A 160 -14.30 -17.89 0.94
N ASP A 161 -15.31 -18.51 1.55
CA ASP A 161 -16.27 -19.39 0.87
C ASP A 161 -17.10 -18.62 -0.18
N LYS A 162 -17.40 -17.33 0.08
CA LYS A 162 -18.20 -16.50 -0.81
C LYS A 162 -17.41 -15.98 -2.01
N HIS A 163 -16.17 -15.54 -1.80
CA HIS A 163 -15.43 -14.72 -2.78
C HIS A 163 -14.22 -15.40 -3.40
N PHE A 164 -13.89 -16.61 -2.99
CA PHE A 164 -12.78 -17.38 -3.57
C PHE A 164 -13.26 -18.71 -4.12
N GLU A 165 -12.50 -19.23 -5.08
CA GLU A 165 -12.64 -20.57 -5.62
C GLU A 165 -11.35 -21.35 -5.36
N LYS A 166 -11.45 -22.58 -4.85
CA LYS A 166 -10.30 -23.45 -4.67
C LYS A 166 -9.77 -23.89 -6.05
N LYS A 167 -8.49 -23.62 -6.32
CA LYS A 167 -7.84 -23.98 -7.58
C LYS A 167 -6.48 -24.63 -7.30
N GLY A 168 -6.40 -25.92 -7.53
CA GLY A 168 -5.17 -26.68 -7.23
C GLY A 168 -4.77 -26.60 -5.75
N ASN A 169 -3.57 -26.10 -5.49
CA ASN A 169 -2.98 -25.92 -4.15
C ASN A 169 -3.27 -24.55 -3.51
N GLY A 170 -4.07 -23.70 -4.16
CA GLY A 170 -4.40 -22.36 -3.70
C GLY A 170 -5.85 -21.98 -3.93
N TYR A 171 -6.08 -20.69 -3.93
CA TYR A 171 -7.40 -20.07 -4.05
C TYR A 171 -7.34 -18.91 -5.03
N GLN A 172 -8.26 -18.88 -5.97
CA GLN A 172 -8.45 -17.79 -6.93
C GLN A 172 -9.57 -16.89 -6.44
N ILE A 173 -9.31 -15.59 -6.32
CA ILE A 173 -10.39 -14.63 -6.06
C ILE A 173 -11.31 -14.54 -7.28
N LYS A 174 -12.62 -14.41 -7.05
CA LYS A 174 -13.62 -14.37 -8.12
C LYS A 174 -13.50 -13.10 -8.97
N ASP A 175 -13.81 -13.22 -10.25
CA ASP A 175 -13.65 -12.14 -11.22
C ASP A 175 -14.57 -10.95 -10.96
N ASP A 176 -15.74 -11.15 -10.36
CA ASP A 176 -16.64 -10.08 -9.96
C ASP A 176 -16.03 -9.16 -8.89
N ILE A 177 -15.27 -9.72 -7.93
CA ILE A 177 -14.52 -8.95 -6.93
C ILE A 177 -13.30 -8.27 -7.57
N LYS A 178 -12.59 -8.98 -8.46
CA LYS A 178 -11.45 -8.40 -9.19
C LYS A 178 -11.87 -7.19 -10.01
N ALA A 179 -13.01 -7.23 -10.65
CA ALA A 179 -13.54 -6.14 -11.48
C ALA A 179 -13.81 -4.83 -10.70
N CYS A 180 -13.95 -4.92 -9.38
CA CYS A 180 -14.13 -3.74 -8.51
C CYS A 180 -12.80 -3.01 -8.21
N VAL A 181 -11.63 -3.61 -8.51
CA VAL A 181 -10.31 -3.09 -8.12
C VAL A 181 -9.50 -2.71 -9.36
N ASP A 182 -9.04 -1.47 -9.38
CA ASP A 182 -8.19 -0.92 -10.45
C ASP A 182 -6.75 -0.77 -9.95
N PHE A 183 -5.89 -1.71 -10.35
CA PHE A 183 -4.48 -1.77 -9.95
C PHE A 183 -3.60 -0.91 -10.86
N ARG A 184 -2.89 0.05 -10.26
CA ARG A 184 -2.00 1.00 -10.96
C ARG A 184 -0.64 1.11 -10.26
N LYS A 185 0.42 1.33 -11.04
CA LYS A 185 1.71 1.75 -10.50
C LYS A 185 1.61 3.18 -9.99
N HIS A 186 2.18 3.45 -8.81
CA HIS A 186 2.16 4.78 -8.21
C HIS A 186 3.24 4.91 -7.13
N ASN A 187 4.01 6.00 -7.21
CA ASN A 187 4.98 6.37 -6.20
C ASN A 187 4.38 7.44 -5.26
N LEU A 188 4.09 7.08 -4.01
CA LEU A 188 3.53 8.00 -3.00
C LEU A 188 4.38 9.26 -2.77
N LEU A 189 5.69 9.17 -2.98
CA LEU A 189 6.59 10.28 -2.71
C LEU A 189 6.66 11.28 -3.88
N GLU A 190 6.47 10.82 -5.11
CA GLU A 190 6.72 11.61 -6.32
C GLU A 190 5.43 11.94 -7.10
N ASP A 191 4.55 10.95 -7.29
CA ASP A 191 3.45 11.07 -8.25
C ASP A 191 2.30 11.96 -7.78
N THR A 192 1.47 12.38 -8.74
CA THR A 192 0.23 13.12 -8.48
C THR A 192 -0.86 12.18 -7.98
N TYR A 193 -1.51 12.55 -6.88
CA TYR A 193 -2.53 11.75 -6.23
C TYR A 193 -3.89 11.84 -6.93
N PRO A 194 -4.70 10.77 -6.91
CA PRO A 194 -6.08 10.83 -7.37
C PRO A 194 -6.88 11.80 -6.50
N THR A 195 -7.95 12.38 -7.06
CA THR A 195 -8.85 13.30 -6.37
C THR A 195 -10.26 12.73 -6.25
N GLY A 196 -11.09 13.32 -5.41
CA GLY A 196 -12.46 12.85 -5.24
C GLY A 196 -12.54 11.54 -4.45
N ILE A 197 -11.62 11.32 -3.53
CA ILE A 197 -11.52 10.09 -2.74
C ILE A 197 -12.30 10.24 -1.44
N HIS A 198 -13.19 9.29 -1.16
CA HIS A 198 -13.98 9.28 0.07
C HIS A 198 -13.24 8.62 1.24
N MET A 199 -12.39 7.65 0.95
CA MET A 199 -11.54 7.01 1.94
C MET A 199 -10.20 6.60 1.34
N ILE A 200 -9.11 6.87 2.05
CA ILE A 200 -7.76 6.39 1.74
C ILE A 200 -7.36 5.39 2.82
N ILE A 201 -6.82 4.27 2.40
CA ILE A 201 -6.18 3.28 3.27
C ILE A 201 -4.69 3.28 2.93
N CYS A 202 -3.83 3.62 3.89
CA CYS A 202 -2.38 3.57 3.74
C CYS A 202 -1.77 3.04 5.03
N ARG A 203 -1.44 1.75 5.05
CA ARG A 203 -1.06 1.06 6.29
C ARG A 203 0.32 0.43 6.18
N ASN A 204 1.13 0.65 7.23
CA ASN A 204 2.45 0.05 7.40
C ASN A 204 3.49 0.43 6.31
N VAL A 205 3.38 1.62 5.75
CA VAL A 205 4.24 2.14 4.69
C VAL A 205 5.03 3.36 5.12
N VAL A 206 4.34 4.38 5.63
CA VAL A 206 4.97 5.67 5.97
C VAL A 206 5.98 5.55 7.12
N ILE A 207 5.98 4.46 7.86
CA ILE A 207 6.96 4.19 8.93
C ILE A 207 8.41 4.20 8.44
N TYR A 208 8.63 3.95 7.15
CA TYR A 208 9.96 3.92 6.53
C TYR A 208 10.44 5.29 6.03
N PHE A 209 9.55 6.28 5.94
CA PHE A 209 9.86 7.62 5.42
C PHE A 209 10.43 8.52 6.51
N THR A 210 11.15 9.57 6.10
CA THR A 210 11.54 10.67 7.01
C THR A 210 10.29 11.37 7.54
N ASP A 211 10.42 12.13 8.62
CA ASP A 211 9.24 12.78 9.22
C ASP A 211 8.68 13.87 8.28
N GLU A 212 9.55 14.59 7.57
CA GLU A 212 9.15 15.57 6.56
C GLU A 212 8.40 14.91 5.38
N ALA A 213 8.91 13.76 4.91
CA ALA A 213 8.25 13.01 3.82
C ALA A 213 6.89 12.46 4.24
N LYS A 214 6.74 11.98 5.50
CA LYS A 214 5.43 11.56 6.05
C LYS A 214 4.43 12.71 6.06
N ASP A 215 4.83 13.88 6.56
CA ASP A 215 3.96 15.04 6.65
C ASP A 215 3.49 15.47 5.26
N GLU A 216 4.37 15.44 4.26
CA GLU A 216 3.99 15.77 2.89
C GLU A 216 3.03 14.72 2.30
N VAL A 217 3.26 13.42 2.55
CA VAL A 217 2.33 12.35 2.16
C VAL A 217 0.95 12.57 2.80
N TYR A 218 0.88 12.88 4.09
CA TYR A 218 -0.39 13.17 4.76
C TYR A 218 -1.08 14.43 4.23
N ARG A 219 -0.34 15.49 3.88
CA ARG A 219 -0.90 16.68 3.20
C ARG A 219 -1.44 16.34 1.81
N LYS A 220 -0.72 15.51 1.04
CA LYS A 220 -1.19 15.03 -0.26
C LYS A 220 -2.46 14.18 -0.11
N PHE A 221 -2.54 13.28 0.88
CA PHE A 221 -3.76 12.53 1.19
C PHE A 221 -4.93 13.46 1.58
N ASN A 222 -4.69 14.47 2.39
CA ASN A 222 -5.73 15.45 2.75
C ASN A 222 -6.29 16.13 1.51
N ARG A 223 -5.42 16.58 0.59
CA ARG A 223 -5.85 17.21 -0.68
C ARG A 223 -6.63 16.25 -1.58
N SER A 224 -6.30 14.97 -1.57
CA SER A 224 -6.94 13.90 -2.33
C SER A 224 -8.35 13.55 -1.81
N LEU A 225 -8.53 13.61 -0.49
CA LEU A 225 -9.80 13.32 0.17
C LEU A 225 -10.86 14.39 -0.09
N GLU A 226 -12.10 13.95 -0.28
CA GLU A 226 -13.28 14.79 -0.21
C GLU A 226 -13.47 15.36 1.20
N LYS A 227 -14.32 16.40 1.33
CA LYS A 227 -14.66 16.98 2.64
C LYS A 227 -15.23 15.89 3.58
N ASN A 228 -14.70 15.80 4.78
CA ASN A 228 -14.99 14.77 5.79
C ASN A 228 -14.57 13.34 5.35
N GLY A 229 -13.76 13.18 4.32
CA GLY A 229 -13.21 11.88 3.92
C GLY A 229 -12.32 11.28 5.00
N ILE A 230 -12.13 9.97 4.96
CA ILE A 230 -11.44 9.19 5.99
C ILE A 230 -10.08 8.74 5.51
N LEU A 231 -9.06 8.91 6.35
CA LEU A 231 -7.75 8.28 6.22
C LEU A 231 -7.62 7.16 7.27
N PHE A 232 -7.34 5.93 6.80
CA PHE A 232 -7.07 4.76 7.64
C PHE A 232 -5.59 4.40 7.56
N ILE A 233 -4.89 4.43 8.70
CA ILE A 233 -3.46 4.13 8.81
C ILE A 233 -3.18 2.83 9.57
N GLY A 234 -1.94 2.36 9.54
CA GLY A 234 -1.54 1.12 10.21
C GLY A 234 -1.42 1.27 11.74
N SER A 235 -1.48 0.14 12.46
CA SER A 235 -1.48 0.08 13.93
C SER A 235 -0.18 0.58 14.59
N THR A 236 0.89 0.70 13.84
CA THR A 236 2.19 1.23 14.31
C THR A 236 2.44 2.66 13.86
N GLU A 237 1.43 3.29 13.25
CA GLU A 237 1.48 4.62 12.69
C GLU A 237 0.62 5.57 13.51
N GLN A 238 1.04 6.83 13.59
CA GLN A 238 0.30 7.90 14.23
C GLN A 238 0.58 9.22 13.50
N ILE A 239 -0.44 10.04 13.34
CA ILE A 239 -0.30 11.41 12.82
C ILE A 239 -0.12 12.34 14.02
N ILE A 240 1.13 12.73 14.30
CA ILE A 240 1.48 13.51 15.51
C ILE A 240 0.83 14.89 15.46
N HIS A 241 0.86 15.57 14.32
CA HIS A 241 0.29 16.90 14.13
C HIS A 241 -1.00 16.87 13.31
N ALA A 242 -1.92 15.96 13.65
CA ALA A 242 -3.12 15.69 12.86
C ALA A 242 -3.92 16.97 12.55
N LYS A 243 -4.16 17.83 13.54
CA LYS A 243 -4.92 19.09 13.34
C LYS A 243 -4.23 20.06 12.39
N GLU A 244 -2.90 20.19 12.46
CA GLU A 244 -2.11 21.06 11.57
C GLU A 244 -2.13 20.54 10.12
N LEU A 245 -2.29 19.23 9.96
CA LEU A 245 -2.43 18.55 8.68
C LEU A 245 -3.87 18.46 8.18
N GLY A 246 -4.84 19.06 8.91
CA GLY A 246 -6.25 19.09 8.56
C GLY A 246 -6.99 17.80 8.84
N TYR A 247 -6.66 17.11 9.94
CA TYR A 247 -7.30 15.86 10.35
C TYR A 247 -7.77 15.89 11.82
N GLU A 248 -8.88 15.21 12.08
CA GLU A 248 -9.32 14.83 13.42
C GLU A 248 -9.42 13.31 13.53
N ALA A 249 -8.96 12.76 14.67
CA ALA A 249 -9.12 11.34 14.94
C ALA A 249 -10.61 11.02 15.21
N THR A 250 -11.16 10.05 14.49
CA THR A 250 -12.55 9.57 14.65
C THR A 250 -12.61 8.26 15.41
N ASP A 251 -11.57 7.45 15.26
CA ASP A 251 -11.35 6.18 15.98
C ASP A 251 -9.86 5.85 15.99
N SER A 252 -9.45 4.77 16.65
CA SER A 252 -8.08 4.28 16.60
C SER A 252 -7.66 4.01 15.17
N PHE A 253 -6.62 4.73 14.69
CA PHE A 253 -6.05 4.65 13.33
C PHE A 253 -6.93 5.19 12.20
N PHE A 254 -8.08 5.80 12.51
CA PHE A 254 -8.95 6.45 11.55
C PHE A 254 -8.98 7.96 11.80
N TYR A 255 -8.75 8.73 10.76
CA TYR A 255 -8.69 10.18 10.79
C TYR A 255 -9.63 10.77 9.75
N GLN A 256 -10.42 11.75 10.13
CA GLN A 256 -11.32 12.47 9.23
C GLN A 256 -10.70 13.80 8.80
N LYS A 257 -10.80 14.12 7.52
CA LYS A 257 -10.48 15.45 6.99
C LYS A 257 -11.46 16.49 7.52
N VAL A 258 -10.93 17.60 8.06
CA VAL A 258 -11.69 18.73 8.60
C VAL A 258 -11.49 19.99 7.76
#